data_be85b0b5bb4f65430111a35097d8173e
#
_entry.id   be85b0b5bb4f65430111a35097d8173e
#
_cell.length_a   1.000
_cell.length_b   1.000
_cell.length_c   1.000
_cell.angle_alpha   90.00
_cell.angle_beta   90.00
_cell.angle_gamma   90.00
#
_symmetry.space_group_name_H-M   'P 1'
#
loop_
_entity.id
_entity.type
_entity.pdbx_description
1 polymer ?
#
loop_
_entity_poly.entity_id
_entity_poly.type
_entity_poly.pdbx_seq_one_letter_code
_entity_poly.pdbx_strand_id
1 'polypeptide(L)'
;TKIGTLILNAVNPDHSKEAFGVMPPDLSLTARSRGSDWIYTFLLSFYKDESRPFGANNKLYPNVNMPHVLWHLEGVKKPVDEDISGFVYLSEGTQTYDEYKSSITDLVNFLTYVSEPAQLDRYRIGFWVILFLVIFSVLAYLLKVEYWKDVK
;
A
#
# COMPACT_ATOMS: atom_id res chain seq x y z
N THR A 1 -2.63 25.21 -14.19
CA THR A 1 -2.33 24.66 -12.83
C THR A 1 -1.01 25.25 -12.37
N LYS A 2 -0.96 25.85 -11.18
CA LYS A 2 0.32 26.36 -10.62
C LYS A 2 1.16 25.18 -10.15
N ILE A 3 2.47 25.26 -10.35
CA ILE A 3 3.41 24.26 -9.82
C ILE A 3 3.24 24.21 -8.28
N GLY A 4 3.07 22.99 -7.73
CA GLY A 4 2.88 22.76 -6.29
C GLY A 4 1.41 22.75 -5.81
N THR A 5 0.42 22.90 -6.69
CA THR A 5 -0.98 22.63 -6.32
C THR A 5 -1.25 21.12 -6.27
N LEU A 6 -2.08 20.70 -5.32
CA LEU A 6 -2.53 19.31 -5.26
C LEU A 6 -3.28 18.90 -6.53
N ILE A 7 -3.09 17.67 -6.95
CA ILE A 7 -3.86 17.08 -8.05
C ILE A 7 -5.29 16.86 -7.52
N LEU A 8 -6.25 17.49 -8.18
CA LEU A 8 -7.67 17.29 -7.89
C LEU A 8 -8.23 16.29 -8.89
N ASN A 9 -8.94 15.29 -8.40
CA ASN A 9 -9.69 14.39 -9.27
C ASN A 9 -11.03 15.03 -9.68
N ALA A 10 -11.61 14.56 -10.79
CA ALA A 10 -12.89 15.04 -11.30
C ALA A 10 -14.10 14.33 -10.67
N VAL A 11 -13.89 13.43 -9.71
CA VAL A 11 -14.95 12.62 -9.09
C VAL A 11 -15.73 13.49 -8.12
N ASN A 12 -17.04 13.55 -8.33
CA ASN A 12 -17.96 14.24 -7.40
C ASN A 12 -18.15 13.38 -6.14
N PRO A 13 -17.83 13.91 -4.93
CA PRO A 13 -17.99 13.17 -3.67
C PRO A 13 -19.40 12.66 -3.40
N ASP A 14 -20.43 13.42 -3.79
CA ASP A 14 -21.83 13.05 -3.55
C ASP A 14 -22.24 11.87 -4.45
N HIS A 15 -21.85 11.90 -5.73
CA HIS A 15 -22.07 10.75 -6.63
C HIS A 15 -21.33 9.50 -6.17
N SER A 16 -20.13 9.65 -5.63
CA SER A 16 -19.37 8.51 -5.11
C SER A 16 -20.04 7.88 -3.88
N LYS A 17 -20.58 8.72 -2.99
CA LYS A 17 -21.35 8.25 -1.83
C LYS A 17 -22.64 7.54 -2.24
N GLU A 18 -23.33 8.05 -3.26
CA GLU A 18 -24.55 7.44 -3.78
C GLU A 18 -24.26 6.07 -4.43
N ALA A 19 -23.19 5.99 -5.23
CA ALA A 19 -22.81 4.77 -5.95
C ALA A 19 -22.20 3.69 -5.06
N PHE A 20 -21.36 4.06 -4.10
CA PHE A 20 -20.55 3.12 -3.31
C PHE A 20 -20.89 3.09 -1.81
N GLY A 21 -21.82 3.92 -1.37
CA GLY A 21 -22.14 4.08 0.05
C GLY A 21 -21.08 4.85 0.87
N VAL A 22 -19.86 4.94 0.35
CA VAL A 22 -18.74 5.66 0.94
C VAL A 22 -17.93 6.38 -0.15
N MET A 23 -17.25 7.46 0.23
CA MET A 23 -16.28 8.09 -0.66
C MET A 23 -15.04 7.19 -0.75
N PRO A 24 -14.61 6.77 -1.96
CA PRO A 24 -13.35 6.05 -2.13
C PRO A 24 -12.17 6.85 -1.55
N PRO A 25 -11.29 6.24 -0.76
CA PRO A 25 -10.15 6.93 -0.16
C PRO A 25 -9.12 7.34 -1.22
N ASP A 26 -8.39 8.42 -0.94
CA ASP A 26 -7.21 8.79 -1.72
C ASP A 26 -6.10 7.76 -1.51
N LEU A 27 -5.58 7.19 -2.61
CA LEU A 27 -4.55 6.16 -2.58
C LEU A 27 -3.12 6.72 -2.61
N SER A 28 -2.94 8.05 -2.74
CA SER A 28 -1.63 8.68 -2.90
C SER A 28 -0.61 8.31 -1.82
N LEU A 29 -1.04 8.10 -0.58
CA LEU A 29 -0.18 7.75 0.55
C LEU A 29 -0.40 6.32 1.09
N THR A 30 -1.22 5.52 0.43
CA THR A 30 -1.60 4.20 0.95
C THR A 30 -0.42 3.25 1.04
N ALA A 31 0.47 3.24 0.05
CA ALA A 31 1.66 2.39 0.07
C ALA A 31 2.64 2.79 1.19
N ARG A 32 2.71 4.07 1.54
CA ARG A 32 3.54 4.53 2.66
C ARG A 32 2.94 4.19 4.03
N SER A 33 1.62 4.20 4.15
CA SER A 33 0.92 3.94 5.43
C SER A 33 0.71 2.47 5.72
N ARG A 34 0.41 1.65 4.70
CA ARG A 34 0.09 0.22 4.85
C ARG A 34 1.25 -0.69 4.46
N GLY A 35 2.14 -0.23 3.60
CA GLY A 35 3.20 -1.03 2.98
C GLY A 35 2.77 -1.63 1.64
N SER A 36 3.76 -1.85 0.77
CA SER A 36 3.59 -2.47 -0.55
C SER A 36 3.06 -3.90 -0.45
N ASP A 37 3.61 -4.69 0.48
CA ASP A 37 3.25 -6.10 0.67
C ASP A 37 1.79 -6.25 1.11
N TRP A 38 1.31 -5.33 1.96
CA TRP A 38 -0.09 -5.31 2.37
C TRP A 38 -1.01 -5.05 1.18
N ILE A 39 -0.69 -4.06 0.32
CA ILE A 39 -1.50 -3.73 -0.86
C ILE A 39 -1.51 -4.91 -1.84
N TYR A 40 -0.35 -5.50 -2.08
CA TYR A 40 -0.21 -6.67 -2.95
C TYR A 40 -1.09 -7.82 -2.48
N THR A 41 -0.98 -8.20 -1.22
CA THR A 41 -1.79 -9.27 -0.62
C THR A 41 -3.27 -8.91 -0.61
N PHE A 42 -3.62 -7.65 -0.31
CA PHE A 42 -4.99 -7.17 -0.33
C PHE A 42 -5.63 -7.34 -1.71
N LEU A 43 -4.95 -6.93 -2.79
CA LEU A 43 -5.47 -7.04 -4.15
C LEU A 43 -5.62 -8.49 -4.61
N LEU A 44 -4.76 -9.39 -4.14
CA LEU A 44 -4.84 -10.82 -4.43
C LEU A 44 -5.81 -11.60 -3.55
N SER A 45 -6.38 -10.98 -2.50
CA SER A 45 -7.19 -11.67 -1.49
C SER A 45 -8.69 -11.49 -1.66
N PHE A 46 -9.15 -10.86 -2.74
CA PHE A 46 -10.58 -10.74 -3.04
C PHE A 46 -11.20 -12.08 -3.40
N TYR A 47 -12.45 -12.28 -3.01
CA TYR A 47 -13.25 -13.46 -3.35
C TYR A 47 -14.74 -13.12 -3.45
N LYS A 48 -15.51 -14.00 -4.12
CA LYS A 48 -16.95 -13.85 -4.26
C LYS A 48 -17.65 -14.12 -2.91
N ASP A 49 -18.46 -13.17 -2.47
CA ASP A 49 -19.28 -13.26 -1.26
C ASP A 49 -20.63 -12.60 -1.51
N GLU A 50 -21.67 -13.42 -1.66
CA GLU A 50 -23.04 -12.95 -1.98
C GLU A 50 -23.71 -12.26 -0.80
N SER A 51 -23.16 -12.35 0.41
CA SER A 51 -23.68 -11.64 1.58
C SER A 51 -23.31 -10.15 1.57
N ARG A 52 -22.37 -9.73 0.71
CA ARG A 52 -21.86 -8.37 0.63
C ARG A 52 -22.58 -7.56 -0.46
N PRO A 53 -22.76 -6.24 -0.27
CA PRO A 53 -23.47 -5.37 -1.22
C PRO A 53 -22.89 -5.40 -2.65
N PHE A 54 -21.56 -5.57 -2.77
CA PHE A 54 -20.85 -5.62 -4.06
C PHE A 54 -20.51 -7.04 -4.51
N GLY A 55 -21.05 -8.07 -3.84
CA GLY A 55 -20.78 -9.46 -4.20
C GLY A 55 -19.36 -9.93 -3.99
N ALA A 56 -18.51 -9.14 -3.30
CA ALA A 56 -17.12 -9.43 -3.07
C ALA A 56 -16.71 -9.13 -1.63
N ASN A 57 -15.76 -9.90 -1.11
CA ASN A 57 -15.14 -9.72 0.19
C ASN A 57 -13.63 -9.96 0.07
N ASN A 58 -12.88 -9.72 1.14
CA ASN A 58 -11.43 -9.85 1.14
C ASN A 58 -10.97 -10.64 2.37
N LYS A 59 -10.05 -11.59 2.18
CA LYS A 59 -9.52 -12.41 3.27
C LYS A 59 -8.60 -11.63 4.21
N LEU A 60 -7.80 -10.70 3.68
CA LEU A 60 -6.89 -9.89 4.49
C LEU A 60 -7.64 -8.79 5.26
N TYR A 61 -8.70 -8.26 4.66
CA TYR A 61 -9.50 -7.20 5.26
C TYR A 61 -10.99 -7.56 5.18
N PRO A 62 -11.51 -8.38 6.10
CA PRO A 62 -12.90 -8.83 6.10
C PRO A 62 -13.90 -7.65 6.17
N ASN A 63 -15.04 -7.83 5.53
CA ASN A 63 -16.09 -6.85 5.44
C ASN A 63 -15.71 -5.56 4.70
N VAL A 64 -14.80 -5.65 3.74
CA VAL A 64 -14.40 -4.53 2.91
C VAL A 64 -15.59 -3.96 2.12
N ASN A 65 -15.68 -2.62 2.04
CA ASN A 65 -16.68 -1.92 1.22
C ASN A 65 -16.17 -1.63 -0.21
N MET A 66 -14.99 -2.10 -0.58
CA MET A 66 -14.44 -1.99 -1.92
C MET A 66 -14.92 -3.16 -2.77
N PRO A 67 -15.52 -2.93 -3.95
CA PRO A 67 -15.78 -4.00 -4.91
C PRO A 67 -14.46 -4.56 -5.45
N HIS A 68 -14.48 -5.81 -5.94
CA HIS A 68 -13.33 -6.36 -6.65
C HIS A 68 -13.22 -5.76 -8.05
N VAL A 69 -12.57 -4.59 -8.16
CA VAL A 69 -12.50 -3.80 -9.41
C VAL A 69 -11.73 -4.51 -10.53
N LEU A 70 -10.86 -5.45 -10.20
CA LEU A 70 -10.01 -6.17 -11.14
C LEU A 70 -10.54 -7.59 -11.48
N TRP A 71 -11.78 -7.90 -11.12
CA TRP A 71 -12.37 -9.23 -11.33
C TRP A 71 -12.33 -9.71 -12.80
N HIS A 72 -12.41 -8.78 -13.74
CA HIS A 72 -12.37 -9.09 -15.18
C HIS A 72 -10.99 -9.59 -15.63
N LEU A 73 -9.92 -9.19 -14.95
CA LEU A 73 -8.55 -9.66 -15.19
C LEU A 73 -8.31 -11.02 -14.53
N GLU A 74 -8.63 -11.12 -13.24
CA GLU A 74 -8.36 -12.30 -12.43
C GLU A 74 -9.37 -13.42 -12.63
N GLY A 75 -10.62 -13.09 -12.84
CA GLY A 75 -11.75 -14.02 -12.76
C GLY A 75 -12.42 -14.02 -11.39
N VAL A 76 -13.37 -14.94 -11.22
CA VAL A 76 -14.15 -15.06 -9.97
C VAL A 76 -13.67 -16.30 -9.20
N LYS A 77 -13.35 -16.12 -7.93
CA LYS A 77 -12.85 -17.19 -7.06
C LYS A 77 -13.60 -17.23 -5.72
N LYS A 78 -13.59 -18.39 -5.09
CA LYS A 78 -14.08 -18.62 -3.73
C LYS A 78 -12.97 -19.11 -2.82
N PRO A 79 -13.02 -18.81 -1.51
CA PRO A 79 -12.06 -19.35 -0.54
C PRO A 79 -12.30 -20.85 -0.36
N VAL A 80 -11.22 -21.64 -0.22
CA VAL A 80 -11.26 -23.07 0.11
C VAL A 80 -11.16 -23.26 1.61
N ASP A 81 -10.25 -22.52 2.24
CA ASP A 81 -9.93 -22.57 3.67
C ASP A 81 -9.82 -21.18 4.28
N GLU A 82 -9.57 -21.11 5.58
CA GLU A 82 -9.26 -19.88 6.30
C GLU A 82 -7.92 -19.26 5.87
N ASP A 83 -7.07 -20.03 5.16
CA ASP A 83 -5.76 -19.57 4.70
C ASP A 83 -5.89 -18.52 3.58
N ILE A 84 -5.05 -17.47 3.63
CA ILE A 84 -5.12 -16.32 2.71
C ILE A 84 -4.91 -16.74 1.25
N SER A 85 -4.14 -17.81 1.00
CA SER A 85 -3.78 -18.30 -0.33
C SER A 85 -4.72 -19.35 -0.93
N GLY A 86 -5.61 -19.93 -0.12
CA GLY A 86 -6.51 -21.01 -0.57
C GLY A 86 -7.73 -20.51 -1.34
N PHE A 87 -7.67 -20.52 -2.68
CA PHE A 87 -8.81 -20.16 -3.55
C PHE A 87 -9.06 -21.19 -4.63
N VAL A 88 -10.34 -21.36 -5.00
CA VAL A 88 -10.77 -22.09 -6.20
C VAL A 88 -11.44 -21.12 -7.15
N TYR A 89 -11.02 -21.12 -8.40
CA TYR A 89 -11.61 -20.30 -9.45
C TYR A 89 -12.95 -20.87 -9.90
N LEU A 90 -13.96 -20.02 -9.95
CA LEU A 90 -15.30 -20.33 -10.47
C LEU A 90 -15.42 -19.96 -11.95
N SER A 91 -14.71 -18.91 -12.35
CA SER A 91 -14.56 -18.48 -13.74
C SER A 91 -13.17 -17.90 -13.95
N GLU A 92 -12.61 -18.10 -15.11
CA GLU A 92 -11.33 -17.50 -15.52
C GLU A 92 -11.53 -16.05 -15.91
N GLY A 93 -10.51 -15.24 -15.69
CA GLY A 93 -10.42 -13.86 -16.17
C GLY A 93 -9.78 -13.77 -17.55
N THR A 94 -9.45 -12.58 -17.98
CA THR A 94 -8.77 -12.33 -19.27
C THR A 94 -7.26 -12.57 -19.20
N GLN A 95 -6.69 -12.66 -18.00
CA GLN A 95 -5.27 -12.91 -17.75
C GLN A 95 -5.08 -14.27 -17.07
N THR A 96 -3.96 -14.91 -17.36
CA THR A 96 -3.50 -16.06 -16.57
C THR A 96 -3.09 -15.58 -15.18
N TYR A 97 -3.00 -16.51 -14.23
CA TYR A 97 -2.63 -16.20 -12.84
C TYR A 97 -1.29 -15.44 -12.72
N ASP A 98 -0.30 -15.83 -13.53
CA ASP A 98 1.03 -15.18 -13.51
C ASP A 98 1.01 -13.80 -14.14
N GLU A 99 0.26 -13.60 -15.22
CA GLU A 99 0.04 -12.29 -15.84
C GLU A 99 -0.71 -11.34 -14.88
N TYR A 100 -1.72 -11.84 -14.19
CA TYR A 100 -2.45 -11.07 -13.19
C TYR A 100 -1.54 -10.63 -12.03
N LYS A 101 -0.71 -11.55 -11.50
CA LYS A 101 0.29 -11.19 -10.48
C LYS A 101 1.26 -10.12 -10.96
N SER A 102 1.72 -10.22 -12.21
CA SER A 102 2.57 -9.19 -12.80
C SER A 102 1.87 -7.83 -12.86
N SER A 103 0.62 -7.80 -13.33
CA SER A 103 -0.21 -6.59 -13.37
C SER A 103 -0.41 -5.97 -11.98
N ILE A 104 -0.67 -6.80 -10.95
CA ILE A 104 -0.76 -6.34 -9.56
C ILE A 104 0.57 -5.79 -9.06
N THR A 105 1.69 -6.45 -9.40
CA THR A 105 3.03 -5.98 -9.02
C THR A 105 3.30 -4.60 -9.61
N ASP A 106 2.98 -4.38 -10.89
CA ASP A 106 3.16 -3.10 -11.55
C ASP A 106 2.29 -2.00 -10.91
N LEU A 107 1.05 -2.32 -10.58
CA LEU A 107 0.16 -1.40 -9.87
C LEU A 107 0.70 -1.03 -8.48
N VAL A 108 1.18 -2.01 -7.72
CA VAL A 108 1.76 -1.79 -6.38
C VAL A 108 3.04 -0.95 -6.46
N ASN A 109 3.89 -1.21 -7.46
CA ASN A 109 5.09 -0.42 -7.72
C ASN A 109 4.74 1.04 -8.05
N PHE A 110 3.72 1.24 -8.88
CA PHE A 110 3.21 2.58 -9.19
C PHE A 110 2.71 3.30 -7.92
N LEU A 111 1.88 2.65 -7.11
CA LEU A 111 1.38 3.23 -5.85
C LEU A 111 2.51 3.52 -4.85
N THR A 112 3.53 2.68 -4.82
CA THR A 112 4.74 2.87 -3.99
C THR A 112 5.51 4.11 -4.46
N TYR A 113 5.71 4.24 -5.76
CA TYR A 113 6.36 5.41 -6.34
C TYR A 113 5.57 6.70 -6.06
N VAL A 114 4.25 6.69 -6.26
CA VAL A 114 3.40 7.86 -6.00
C VAL A 114 3.46 8.28 -4.54
N SER A 115 3.51 7.30 -3.63
CA SER A 115 3.52 7.58 -2.18
C SER A 115 4.84 8.18 -1.67
N GLU A 116 5.95 7.91 -2.35
CA GLU A 116 7.27 8.45 -2.01
C GLU A 116 8.20 8.51 -3.23
N PRO A 117 8.02 9.50 -4.13
CA PRO A 117 8.86 9.63 -5.33
C PRO A 117 10.34 9.84 -5.04
N ALA A 118 10.66 10.47 -3.89
CA ALA A 118 12.02 10.74 -3.44
C ALA A 118 12.66 9.62 -2.59
N GLN A 119 12.08 8.42 -2.55
CA GLN A 119 12.55 7.33 -1.68
C GLN A 119 14.01 6.96 -1.92
N LEU A 120 14.43 6.85 -3.17
CA LEU A 120 15.80 6.50 -3.51
C LEU A 120 16.80 7.59 -3.10
N ASP A 121 16.44 8.87 -3.30
CA ASP A 121 17.26 9.99 -2.85
C ASP A 121 17.35 10.04 -1.33
N ARG A 122 16.25 9.76 -0.64
CA ARG A 122 16.23 9.68 0.83
C ARG A 122 17.18 8.60 1.35
N TYR A 123 17.23 7.43 0.75
CA TYR A 123 18.17 6.38 1.16
C TYR A 123 19.61 6.79 0.91
N ARG A 124 19.89 7.39 -0.24
CA ARG A 124 21.23 7.86 -0.59
C ARG A 124 21.74 8.94 0.38
N ILE A 125 20.93 9.95 0.64
CA ILE A 125 21.27 11.03 1.57
C ILE A 125 21.30 10.49 3.01
N GLY A 126 20.34 9.65 3.39
CA GLY A 126 20.20 9.08 4.73
C GLY A 126 21.45 8.29 5.16
N PHE A 127 22.09 7.55 4.24
CA PHE A 127 23.35 6.87 4.54
C PHE A 127 24.43 7.84 5.04
N TRP A 128 24.63 8.95 4.33
CA TRP A 128 25.63 9.96 4.73
C TRP A 128 25.27 10.68 6.02
N VAL A 129 24.00 10.96 6.23
CA VAL A 129 23.50 11.56 7.47
C VAL A 129 23.73 10.64 8.66
N ILE A 130 23.43 9.35 8.53
CA ILE A 130 23.66 8.37 9.61
C ILE A 130 25.17 8.24 9.90
N LEU A 131 26.00 8.15 8.87
CA LEU A 131 27.45 8.10 9.04
C LEU A 131 27.98 9.33 9.80
N PHE A 132 27.54 10.53 9.42
CA PHE A 132 27.89 11.76 10.12
C PHE A 132 27.43 11.74 11.59
N LEU A 133 26.18 11.33 11.84
CA LEU A 133 25.64 11.28 13.20
C LEU A 133 26.36 10.26 14.09
N VAL A 134 26.80 9.13 13.56
CA VAL A 134 27.62 8.16 14.31
C VAL A 134 28.96 8.79 14.73
N ILE A 135 29.68 9.42 13.80
CA ILE A 135 30.95 10.09 14.10
C ILE A 135 30.72 11.21 15.15
N PHE A 136 29.71 12.02 14.92
CA PHE A 136 29.35 13.11 15.84
C PHE A 136 28.99 12.60 17.25
N SER A 137 28.25 11.50 17.33
CA SER A 137 27.88 10.89 18.62
C SER A 137 29.08 10.37 19.38
N VAL A 138 30.08 9.80 18.70
CA VAL A 138 31.34 9.36 19.33
C VAL A 138 32.08 10.57 19.90
N LEU A 139 32.24 11.63 19.13
CA LEU A 139 32.91 12.86 19.60
C LEU A 139 32.17 13.50 20.78
N ALA A 140 30.84 13.59 20.69
CA ALA A 140 30.03 14.11 21.78
C ALA A 140 30.11 13.25 23.05
N TYR A 141 30.19 11.93 22.89
CA TYR A 141 30.38 11.02 24.02
C TYR A 141 31.75 11.18 24.68
N LEU A 142 32.84 11.30 23.91
CA LEU A 142 34.20 11.55 24.42
C LEU A 142 34.25 12.90 25.16
N LEU A 143 33.63 13.93 24.60
CA LEU A 143 33.52 15.24 25.23
C LEU A 143 32.76 15.15 26.56
N LYS A 144 31.62 14.47 26.58
CA LYS A 144 30.87 14.21 27.80
C LYS A 144 31.72 13.54 28.86
N VAL A 145 32.44 12.46 28.52
CA VAL A 145 33.28 11.73 29.46
C VAL A 145 34.36 12.64 30.06
N GLU A 146 34.98 13.50 29.25
CA GLU A 146 36.00 14.45 29.74
C GLU A 146 35.41 15.49 30.71
N TYR A 147 34.29 16.14 30.34
CA TYR A 147 33.65 17.13 31.21
C TYR A 147 33.07 16.55 32.51
N TRP A 148 32.72 15.30 32.53
CA TRP A 148 32.12 14.67 33.74
C TRP A 148 33.15 13.96 34.62
N LYS A 149 34.43 13.99 34.28
CA LYS A 149 35.50 13.44 35.12
C LYS A 149 35.58 14.07 36.50
N ASP A 150 35.37 15.39 36.57
CA ASP A 150 35.54 16.17 37.78
C ASP A 150 34.24 16.36 38.57
N VAL A 151 33.14 15.87 38.07
CA VAL A 151 31.85 15.87 38.73
C VAL A 151 31.69 14.60 39.54
N LYS A 152 32.02 14.68 40.83
CA LYS A 152 31.76 13.62 41.82
C LYS A 152 30.53 13.94 42.65
#